data_4020d73a192a0b3a8f1ca8db9367c2f6
#
_entry.id   4020d73a192a0b3a8f1ca8db9367c2f6
#
_cell.length_a   1.000
_cell.length_b   1.000
_cell.length_c   1.000
_cell.angle_alpha   90.00
_cell.angle_beta   90.00
_cell.angle_gamma   90.00
#
_symmetry.space_group_name_H-M   'P 1'
#
loop_
_entity.id
_entity.type
_entity.pdbx_description
1 polymer ?
#
loop_
_entity_poly.entity_id
_entity_poly.type
_entity_poly.pdbx_seq_one_letter_code
_entity_poly.pdbx_strand_id
1 'polypeptide(L)'
;MIYLDNGATTFPKPEVVYQAMDTFARTGAVNAGRGAYAAARAADQMIKNVRTGLISLMDAREQAQVVLTPSVTIALNQIIYGQAWTEKSIAYVSPYEHNSVLRPLDVLSKKIGFQVLELPLAEDLSIDLAK
;
A
#
# COMPACT_ATOMS: atom_id res chain seq x y z
N MET A 1 -3.88 -21.98 18.95
CA MET A 1 -3.10 -21.86 17.70
C MET A 1 -2.12 -20.69 17.90
N ILE A 2 -0.84 -20.90 17.61
CA ILE A 2 0.15 -19.79 17.58
C ILE A 2 0.16 -19.29 16.13
N TYR A 3 -0.10 -17.96 15.94
CA TYR A 3 -0.08 -17.33 14.64
C TYR A 3 1.08 -16.32 14.57
N LEU A 4 2.02 -16.54 13.67
CA LEU A 4 3.27 -15.77 13.55
C LEU A 4 3.37 -14.97 12.24
N ASP A 5 2.29 -14.88 11.47
CA ASP A 5 2.27 -14.22 10.14
C ASP A 5 1.43 -12.93 10.13
N ASN A 6 1.45 -12.19 11.24
CA ASN A 6 0.73 -10.91 11.34
C ASN A 6 1.26 -9.84 10.36
N GLY A 7 2.48 -9.98 9.87
CA GLY A 7 3.05 -9.11 8.85
C GLY A 7 2.32 -9.22 7.50
N ALA A 8 1.83 -10.42 7.15
CA ALA A 8 1.02 -10.61 5.94
C ALA A 8 -0.43 -10.17 6.16
N THR A 9 -1.04 -10.57 7.27
CA THR A 9 -2.38 -10.12 7.69
C THR A 9 -2.60 -10.36 9.18
N THR A 10 -3.27 -9.44 9.84
CA THR A 10 -3.58 -9.57 11.28
C THR A 10 -4.66 -10.63 11.49
N PHE A 11 -4.35 -11.66 12.32
CA PHE A 11 -5.29 -12.69 12.73
C PHE A 11 -5.06 -13.13 14.20
N PRO A 12 -6.12 -13.22 15.03
CA PRO A 12 -7.46 -12.67 14.78
C PRO A 12 -7.43 -11.14 14.72
N LYS A 13 -8.36 -10.55 13.98
CA LYS A 13 -8.54 -9.10 14.01
C LYS A 13 -9.19 -8.67 15.34
N PRO A 14 -8.94 -7.44 15.81
CA PRO A 14 -9.70 -6.90 16.94
C PRO A 14 -11.21 -6.97 16.67
N GLU A 15 -12.00 -7.28 17.70
CA GLU A 15 -13.45 -7.47 17.58
C GLU A 15 -14.15 -6.24 16.95
N VAL A 16 -13.68 -5.03 17.27
CA VAL A 16 -14.20 -3.80 16.67
C VAL A 16 -14.14 -3.77 15.14
N VAL A 17 -13.15 -4.46 14.54
CA VAL A 17 -13.01 -4.55 13.08
C VAL A 17 -14.12 -5.42 12.50
N TYR A 18 -14.40 -6.58 13.11
CA TYR A 18 -15.48 -7.46 12.66
C TYR A 18 -16.83 -6.77 12.78
N GLN A 19 -17.09 -6.12 13.92
CA GLN A 19 -18.34 -5.37 14.16
C GLN A 19 -18.51 -4.23 13.16
N ALA A 20 -17.48 -3.45 12.88
CA ALA A 20 -17.53 -2.38 11.90
C ALA A 20 -17.84 -2.89 10.49
N MET A 21 -17.21 -4.00 10.08
CA MET A 21 -17.43 -4.63 8.78
C MET A 21 -18.87 -5.15 8.65
N ASP A 22 -19.37 -5.89 9.65
CA ASP A 22 -20.73 -6.43 9.63
C ASP A 22 -21.79 -5.32 9.63
N THR A 23 -21.62 -4.33 10.51
CA THR A 23 -22.52 -3.17 10.57
C THR A 23 -22.58 -2.45 9.23
N PHE A 24 -21.42 -2.13 8.63
CA PHE A 24 -21.37 -1.45 7.34
C PHE A 24 -21.99 -2.30 6.24
N ALA A 25 -21.70 -3.59 6.18
CA ALA A 25 -22.26 -4.48 5.17
C ALA A 25 -23.79 -4.53 5.20
N ARG A 26 -24.40 -4.46 6.40
CA ARG A 26 -25.86 -4.51 6.58
C ARG A 26 -26.55 -3.17 6.40
N THR A 27 -25.91 -2.06 6.76
CA THR A 27 -26.59 -0.77 6.92
C THR A 27 -26.07 0.34 6.00
N GLY A 28 -24.85 0.22 5.47
CA GLY A 28 -24.14 1.30 4.79
C GLY A 28 -23.47 0.93 3.46
N ALA A 29 -23.54 -0.33 3.02
CA ALA A 29 -22.85 -0.79 1.81
C ALA A 29 -23.58 -0.35 0.52
N VAL A 30 -23.64 0.95 0.29
CA VAL A 30 -24.19 1.59 -0.89
C VAL A 30 -23.10 2.30 -1.68
N ASN A 31 -23.40 2.69 -2.94
CA ASN A 31 -22.44 3.42 -3.76
C ASN A 31 -22.15 4.82 -3.18
N ALA A 32 -20.93 5.03 -2.75
CA ALA A 32 -20.46 6.29 -2.15
C ALA A 32 -20.29 7.46 -3.16
N GLY A 33 -20.17 7.18 -4.46
CA GLY A 33 -19.72 8.20 -5.43
C GLY A 33 -20.82 8.88 -6.24
N ARG A 34 -22.06 8.38 -6.23
CA ARG A 34 -23.07 8.81 -7.23
C ARG A 34 -24.46 9.11 -6.66
N GLY A 35 -24.63 9.16 -5.36
CA GLY A 35 -25.94 9.36 -4.75
C GLY A 35 -26.03 10.62 -3.90
N ALA A 36 -27.10 11.40 -4.06
CA ALA A 36 -27.39 12.54 -3.20
C ALA A 36 -28.24 12.17 -1.96
N TYR A 37 -28.54 10.89 -1.76
CA TYR A 37 -29.32 10.41 -0.61
C TYR A 37 -28.42 10.17 0.63
N ALA A 38 -29.04 10.15 1.81
CA ALA A 38 -28.33 10.16 3.09
C ALA A 38 -27.29 9.02 3.23
N ALA A 39 -27.67 7.79 2.85
CA ALA A 39 -26.75 6.64 2.97
C ALA A 39 -25.52 6.77 2.04
N ALA A 40 -25.68 7.31 0.82
CA ALA A 40 -24.54 7.54 -0.08
C ALA A 40 -23.58 8.60 0.47
N ARG A 41 -24.12 9.68 1.06
CA ARG A 41 -23.28 10.70 1.73
C ARG A 41 -22.55 10.13 2.94
N ALA A 42 -23.21 9.27 3.73
CA ALA A 42 -22.59 8.61 4.88
C ALA A 42 -21.45 7.67 4.44
N ALA A 43 -21.62 6.89 3.37
CA ALA A 43 -20.60 6.04 2.81
C ALA A 43 -19.40 6.85 2.26
N ASP A 44 -19.64 7.97 1.57
CA ASP A 44 -18.60 8.89 1.10
C ASP A 44 -17.84 9.51 2.28
N GLN A 45 -18.54 9.95 3.33
CA GLN A 45 -17.93 10.50 4.52
C GLN A 45 -17.06 9.48 5.25
N MET A 46 -17.48 8.20 5.29
CA MET A 46 -16.65 7.14 5.88
C MET A 46 -15.32 6.98 5.14
N ILE A 47 -15.35 6.97 3.80
CA ILE A 47 -14.11 6.89 2.99
C ILE A 47 -13.21 8.10 3.26
N LYS A 48 -13.79 9.31 3.36
CA LYS A 48 -13.05 10.52 3.71
C LYS A 48 -12.40 10.41 5.10
N ASN A 49 -13.14 9.93 6.09
CA ASN A 49 -12.64 9.74 7.45
C ASN A 49 -11.47 8.75 7.49
N VAL A 50 -11.53 7.65 6.73
CA VAL A 50 -10.41 6.69 6.61
C VAL A 50 -9.18 7.38 6.04
N ARG A 51 -9.32 8.15 4.97
CA ARG A 51 -8.21 8.90 4.36
C ARG A 51 -7.60 9.90 5.33
N THR A 52 -8.42 10.70 6.00
CA THR A 52 -7.96 11.69 6.99
C THR A 52 -7.28 11.00 8.18
N GLY A 53 -7.83 9.89 8.65
CA GLY A 53 -7.22 9.09 9.73
C GLY A 53 -5.85 8.55 9.37
N LEU A 54 -5.67 8.06 8.13
CA LEU A 54 -4.37 7.59 7.63
C LEU A 54 -3.35 8.74 7.50
N ILE A 55 -3.76 9.91 6.98
CA ILE A 55 -2.91 11.11 6.92
C ILE A 55 -2.42 11.48 8.31
N SER A 56 -3.32 11.52 9.30
CA SER A 56 -2.99 11.84 10.68
C SER A 56 -2.07 10.77 11.31
N LEU A 57 -2.35 9.49 11.09
CA LEU A 57 -1.56 8.37 11.65
C LEU A 57 -0.11 8.39 11.12
N MET A 58 0.07 8.79 9.87
CA MET A 58 1.39 8.87 9.22
C MET A 58 2.10 10.21 9.43
N ASP A 59 1.51 11.12 10.21
CA ASP A 59 2.01 12.51 10.38
C ASP A 59 2.33 13.17 9.03
N ALA A 60 1.49 12.89 8.02
CA ALA A 60 1.70 13.37 6.68
C ALA A 60 1.22 14.83 6.53
N ARG A 61 1.79 15.56 5.57
CA ARG A 61 1.41 16.94 5.30
C ARG A 61 -0.07 17.03 4.90
N GLU A 62 -0.73 18.16 5.18
CA GLU A 62 -2.14 18.40 4.83
C GLU A 62 -2.45 18.21 3.34
N GLN A 63 -1.48 18.45 2.46
CA GLN A 63 -1.63 18.25 1.01
C GLN A 63 -1.48 16.79 0.58
N ALA A 64 -1.13 15.89 1.50
CA ALA A 64 -0.99 14.47 1.20
C ALA A 64 -2.33 13.86 0.77
N GLN A 65 -2.29 12.99 -0.22
CA GLN A 65 -3.45 12.27 -0.71
C GLN A 65 -3.32 10.77 -0.43
N VAL A 66 -4.42 10.17 -0.01
CA VAL A 66 -4.51 8.73 0.21
C VAL A 66 -5.32 8.11 -0.91
N VAL A 67 -4.70 7.18 -1.64
CA VAL A 67 -5.34 6.35 -2.65
C VAL A 67 -5.54 4.96 -2.07
N LEU A 68 -6.81 4.53 -1.98
CA LEU A 68 -7.17 3.20 -1.51
C LEU A 68 -7.13 2.22 -2.69
N THR A 69 -6.42 1.11 -2.52
CA THR A 69 -6.28 0.06 -3.53
C THR A 69 -6.72 -1.29 -2.98
N PRO A 70 -7.11 -2.25 -3.84
CA PRO A 70 -7.52 -3.58 -3.40
C PRO A 70 -6.41 -4.38 -2.71
N SER A 71 -5.14 -4.08 -2.98
CA SER A 71 -4.00 -4.76 -2.38
C SER A 71 -2.73 -3.92 -2.45
N VAL A 72 -1.75 -4.23 -1.58
CA VAL A 72 -0.40 -3.66 -1.62
C VAL A 72 0.27 -3.91 -2.97
N THR A 73 0.08 -5.08 -3.57
CA THR A 73 0.62 -5.41 -4.91
C THR A 73 0.13 -4.42 -5.97
N ILE A 74 -1.16 -4.09 -5.97
CA ILE A 74 -1.72 -3.12 -6.92
C ILE A 74 -1.18 -1.72 -6.63
N ALA A 75 -1.10 -1.31 -5.35
CA ALA A 75 -0.54 -0.01 -4.97
C ALA A 75 0.90 0.15 -5.45
N LEU A 76 1.76 -0.84 -5.18
CA LEU A 76 3.16 -0.85 -5.60
C LEU A 76 3.31 -0.84 -7.12
N ASN A 77 2.51 -1.63 -7.84
CA ASN A 77 2.52 -1.60 -9.30
C ASN A 77 2.10 -0.22 -9.84
N GLN A 78 1.06 0.41 -9.29
CA GLN A 78 0.67 1.76 -9.70
C GLN A 78 1.81 2.78 -9.50
N ILE A 79 2.52 2.70 -8.38
CA ILE A 79 3.66 3.58 -8.11
C ILE A 79 4.80 3.30 -9.08
N ILE A 80 5.22 2.03 -9.24
CA ILE A 80 6.36 1.65 -10.05
C ILE A 80 6.12 1.94 -11.53
N TYR A 81 4.96 1.57 -12.09
CA TYR A 81 4.62 1.86 -13.48
C TYR A 81 4.31 3.34 -13.74
N GLY A 82 3.94 4.10 -12.70
CA GLY A 82 3.66 5.53 -12.77
C GLY A 82 4.91 6.42 -12.75
N GLN A 83 6.10 5.88 -12.46
CA GLN A 83 7.34 6.64 -12.46
C GLN A 83 7.85 6.90 -13.89
N ALA A 84 8.49 8.05 -14.09
CA ALA A 84 9.14 8.42 -15.34
C ALA A 84 10.55 7.77 -15.43
N TRP A 85 10.59 6.46 -15.62
CA TRP A 85 11.84 5.73 -15.80
C TRP A 85 12.54 6.09 -17.10
N THR A 86 13.87 6.22 -17.04
CA THR A 86 14.76 6.41 -18.20
C THR A 86 15.91 5.42 -18.11
N GLU A 87 16.67 5.23 -19.18
CA GLU A 87 17.88 4.40 -19.17
C GLU A 87 18.93 4.85 -18.13
N LYS A 88 18.87 6.11 -17.69
CA LYS A 88 19.77 6.67 -16.65
C LYS A 88 19.24 6.47 -15.23
N SER A 89 18.04 5.96 -15.06
CA SER A 89 17.45 5.71 -13.74
C SER A 89 18.15 4.53 -13.06
N ILE A 90 18.19 4.56 -11.73
CA ILE A 90 18.64 3.44 -10.90
C ILE A 90 17.56 3.19 -9.86
N ALA A 91 17.11 1.95 -9.76
CA ALA A 91 16.25 1.48 -8.69
C ALA A 91 17.08 0.69 -7.67
N TYR A 92 17.14 1.16 -6.44
CA TYR A 92 17.74 0.39 -5.35
C TYR A 92 16.66 -0.44 -4.67
N VAL A 93 16.96 -1.71 -4.44
CA VAL A 93 16.06 -2.65 -3.75
C VAL A 93 16.77 -3.31 -2.59
N SER A 94 16.05 -3.62 -1.53
CA SER A 94 16.60 -4.45 -0.47
C SER A 94 16.61 -5.92 -0.91
N PRO A 95 17.52 -6.76 -0.37
CA PRO A 95 17.51 -8.21 -0.63
C PRO A 95 16.28 -8.91 -0.03
N TYR A 96 15.48 -8.20 0.78
CA TYR A 96 14.28 -8.71 1.45
C TYR A 96 12.98 -8.34 0.71
N GLU A 97 13.09 -7.77 -0.50
CA GLU A 97 11.91 -7.29 -1.23
C GLU A 97 10.96 -8.40 -1.63
N HIS A 98 9.68 -8.09 -1.55
CA HIS A 98 8.63 -8.98 -2.03
C HIS A 98 8.52 -8.92 -3.56
N ASN A 99 8.05 -10.01 -4.18
CA ASN A 99 7.83 -10.12 -5.62
C ASN A 99 6.94 -9.02 -6.23
N SER A 100 6.07 -8.39 -5.43
CA SER A 100 5.27 -7.25 -5.88
C SER A 100 6.09 -5.99 -6.21
N VAL A 101 7.34 -5.93 -5.74
CA VAL A 101 8.32 -4.89 -6.08
C VAL A 101 9.26 -5.38 -7.18
N LEU A 102 9.87 -6.56 -7.00
CA LEU A 102 10.91 -7.05 -7.91
C LEU A 102 10.40 -7.35 -9.31
N ARG A 103 9.23 -7.98 -9.47
CA ARG A 103 8.70 -8.34 -10.79
C ARG A 103 8.39 -7.14 -11.69
N PRO A 104 7.66 -6.09 -11.25
CA PRO A 104 7.45 -4.92 -12.09
C PRO A 104 8.74 -4.18 -12.42
N LEU A 105 9.72 -4.10 -11.51
CA LEU A 105 11.01 -3.50 -11.77
C LEU A 105 11.81 -4.30 -12.81
N ASP A 106 11.84 -5.64 -12.70
CA ASP A 106 12.50 -6.51 -13.68
C ASP A 106 11.91 -6.33 -15.10
N VAL A 107 10.57 -6.33 -15.20
CA VAL A 107 9.88 -6.12 -16.49
C VAL A 107 10.22 -4.75 -17.07
N LEU A 108 10.15 -3.69 -16.27
CA LEU A 108 10.41 -2.33 -16.74
C LEU A 108 11.89 -2.10 -17.07
N SER A 109 12.82 -2.63 -16.27
CA SER A 109 14.26 -2.49 -16.53
C SER A 109 14.66 -3.15 -17.85
N LYS A 110 14.14 -4.33 -18.15
CA LYS A 110 14.34 -5.00 -19.43
C LYS A 110 13.76 -4.22 -20.63
N LYS A 111 12.65 -3.52 -20.43
CA LYS A 111 11.97 -2.74 -21.47
C LYS A 111 12.63 -1.38 -21.71
N ILE A 112 13.09 -0.71 -20.66
CA ILE A 112 13.54 0.69 -20.70
C ILE A 112 15.07 0.78 -20.67
N GLY A 113 15.75 -0.20 -20.04
CA GLY A 113 17.22 -0.24 -19.95
C GLY A 113 17.80 0.35 -18.69
N PHE A 114 17.01 0.68 -17.66
CA PHE A 114 17.52 1.18 -16.39
C PHE A 114 18.08 0.04 -15.50
N GLN A 115 18.91 0.42 -14.52
CA GLN A 115 19.52 -0.53 -13.60
C GLN A 115 18.64 -0.78 -12.37
N VAL A 116 18.59 -2.04 -11.93
CA VAL A 116 18.06 -2.42 -10.62
C VAL A 116 19.25 -2.97 -9.82
N LEU A 117 19.56 -2.33 -8.68
CA LEU A 117 20.69 -2.67 -7.84
C LEU A 117 20.19 -3.14 -6.48
N GLU A 118 20.64 -4.30 -6.07
CA GLU A 118 20.38 -4.82 -4.72
C GLU A 118 21.34 -4.19 -3.72
N LEU A 119 20.82 -3.71 -2.60
CA LEU A 119 21.61 -3.15 -1.52
C LEU A 119 22.41 -4.25 -0.82
N PRO A 120 23.69 -4.03 -0.51
CA PRO A 120 24.53 -5.02 0.16
C PRO A 120 24.09 -5.26 1.60
N LEU A 121 24.35 -6.48 2.10
CA LEU A 121 24.15 -6.82 3.51
C LEU A 121 25.48 -6.78 4.29
N ALA A 122 25.39 -6.37 5.55
CA ALA A 122 26.39 -6.57 6.57
C ALA A 122 26.34 -8.01 7.12
N GLU A 123 27.32 -8.40 7.94
CA GLU A 123 27.39 -9.75 8.53
C GLU A 123 26.21 -10.09 9.45
N ASP A 124 25.61 -9.08 10.08
CA ASP A 124 24.42 -9.20 10.93
C ASP A 124 23.11 -9.19 10.16
N LEU A 125 23.18 -9.26 8.83
CA LEU A 125 22.05 -9.20 7.90
C LEU A 125 21.32 -7.84 7.85
N SER A 126 21.85 -6.79 8.46
CA SER A 126 21.37 -5.42 8.22
C SER A 126 21.82 -4.91 6.84
N ILE A 127 21.12 -3.90 6.30
CA ILE A 127 21.53 -3.27 5.04
C ILE A 127 22.77 -2.43 5.29
N ASP A 128 23.84 -2.69 4.53
CA ASP A 128 25.11 -1.97 4.61
C ASP A 128 25.07 -0.74 3.67
N LEU A 129 24.76 0.42 4.23
CA LEU A 129 24.71 1.69 3.47
C LEU A 129 26.09 2.33 3.30
N ALA A 130 27.17 1.73 3.81
CA ALA A 130 28.54 2.25 3.69
C ALA A 130 29.27 1.69 2.45
N LYS A 131 28.74 0.65 1.84
CA LYS A 131 29.18 0.08 0.56
C LYS A 131 28.34 0.60 -0.60
#